data_703c968cc9e1f339ffc6357a1dd7ff20
#
_entry.id   703c968cc9e1f339ffc6357a1dd7ff20
#
_cell.length_a   1.000
_cell.length_b   1.000
_cell.length_c   1.000
_cell.angle_alpha   90.00
_cell.angle_beta   90.00
_cell.angle_gamma   90.00
#
_symmetry.space_group_name_H-M   'P 1'
#
loop_
_entity.id
_entity.type
_entity.pdbx_description
1 polymer ?
#
loop_
_entity_poly.entity_id
_entity_poly.type
_entity_poly.pdbx_seq_one_letter_code
_entity_poly.pdbx_strand_id
1 'polypeptide(L)'
;MLDPGQVDLGALAHALDDRTPGIRWFIDPKRGEVGSFSHGDQPADGWIAIDSTTTRDGYRDMSDFTAAVQHRRAAELLDRAIDGRGAFRRFKNALFEFPEVRDQWYRFRDARSRRRALDWLVDNGLITAEAAEREAARYPDPAPTNEDVPASVADDLAALYGDRLRQVLLFGSWASGEGSVESDLDLLVVLDDRGAAVLPWEELRQLDDLLWLHTERSGITITVLPIGQSEMSRPFDPAVIRARAEAVRLR
;
A
#
# COMPACT_ATOMS: atom_id res chain seq x y z
N MET A 1 24.50 -23.82 14.67
CA MET A 1 23.80 -22.82 13.89
C MET A 1 22.37 -22.77 14.40
N LEU A 2 21.83 -21.59 14.52
CA LEU A 2 20.44 -21.39 14.96
C LEU A 2 19.45 -21.77 13.84
N ASP A 3 18.23 -22.10 14.24
CA ASP A 3 17.10 -22.16 13.33
C ASP A 3 16.46 -20.76 13.28
N PRO A 4 16.37 -20.10 12.09
CA PRO A 4 15.79 -18.76 11.98
C PRO A 4 14.35 -18.67 12.53
N GLY A 5 13.58 -19.77 12.44
CA GLY A 5 12.21 -19.83 12.97
C GLY A 5 12.11 -19.81 14.49
N GLN A 6 13.23 -19.99 15.19
CA GLN A 6 13.30 -19.93 16.66
C GLN A 6 13.85 -18.60 17.17
N VAL A 7 14.38 -17.74 16.30
CA VAL A 7 14.84 -16.39 16.63
C VAL A 7 13.68 -15.43 16.59
N ASP A 8 13.52 -14.60 17.61
CA ASP A 8 12.59 -13.47 17.55
C ASP A 8 13.16 -12.39 16.62
N LEU A 9 12.82 -12.53 15.31
CA LEU A 9 13.25 -11.57 14.28
C LEU A 9 12.70 -10.16 14.52
N GLY A 10 11.56 -10.02 15.23
CA GLY A 10 11.01 -8.72 15.60
C GLY A 10 11.88 -8.04 16.66
N ALA A 11 12.28 -8.77 17.70
CA ALA A 11 13.19 -8.27 18.73
C ALA A 11 14.57 -7.93 18.14
N LEU A 12 15.10 -8.78 17.25
CA LEU A 12 16.37 -8.51 16.57
C LEU A 12 16.31 -7.29 15.65
N ALA A 13 15.23 -7.16 14.86
CA ALA A 13 14.99 -5.99 14.04
C ALA A 13 14.87 -4.71 14.86
N HIS A 14 14.19 -4.78 16.01
CA HIS A 14 14.11 -3.66 16.94
C HIS A 14 15.49 -3.29 17.49
N ALA A 15 16.29 -4.28 17.90
CA ALA A 15 17.66 -4.07 18.40
C ALA A 15 18.57 -3.39 17.35
N LEU A 16 18.44 -3.80 16.08
CA LEU A 16 19.16 -3.19 14.96
C LEU A 16 18.72 -1.75 14.67
N ASP A 17 17.48 -1.38 14.95
CA ASP A 17 16.94 -0.04 14.71
C ASP A 17 17.09 0.88 15.93
N ASP A 18 17.29 0.33 17.13
CA ASP A 18 17.37 1.11 18.37
C ASP A 18 18.68 1.91 18.47
N ARG A 19 18.54 3.19 18.79
CA ARG A 19 19.63 4.14 18.99
C ARG A 19 19.53 4.86 20.32
N THR A 20 18.84 4.26 21.28
CA THR A 20 18.66 4.83 22.60
C THR A 20 20.01 4.94 23.30
N PRO A 21 20.46 6.15 23.68
CA PRO A 21 21.74 6.32 24.36
C PRO A 21 21.78 5.51 25.66
N GLY A 22 22.89 4.78 25.88
CA GLY A 22 23.11 3.99 27.09
C GLY A 22 22.49 2.60 27.07
N ILE A 23 21.76 2.22 26.01
CA ILE A 23 21.27 0.86 25.79
C ILE A 23 22.17 0.15 24.77
N ARG A 24 22.55 -1.09 25.08
CA ARG A 24 23.29 -1.97 24.17
C ARG A 24 22.52 -3.28 24.03
N TRP A 25 22.45 -3.77 22.82
CA TRP A 25 21.73 -5.00 22.49
C TRP A 25 22.70 -6.13 22.20
N PHE A 26 22.31 -7.34 22.59
CA PHE A 26 23.10 -8.55 22.40
C PHE A 26 22.19 -9.71 22.06
N ILE A 27 22.76 -10.76 21.43
CA ILE A 27 22.09 -12.02 21.13
C ILE A 27 22.88 -13.20 21.72
N ASP A 28 22.17 -14.16 22.31
CA ASP A 28 22.74 -15.46 22.66
C ASP A 28 22.90 -16.31 21.39
N PRO A 29 24.13 -16.63 20.95
CA PRO A 29 24.37 -17.40 19.73
C PRO A 29 23.94 -18.86 19.82
N LYS A 30 23.58 -19.36 21.01
CA LYS A 30 23.12 -20.74 21.21
C LYS A 30 21.60 -20.86 21.21
N ARG A 31 20.91 -19.85 21.72
CA ARG A 31 19.45 -19.85 21.91
C ARG A 31 18.71 -18.91 20.98
N GLY A 32 19.41 -17.92 20.39
CA GLY A 32 18.77 -16.87 19.58
C GLY A 32 18.00 -15.83 20.42
N GLU A 33 18.20 -15.80 21.73
CA GLU A 33 17.57 -14.83 22.63
C GLU A 33 18.21 -13.46 22.45
N VAL A 34 17.41 -12.42 22.26
CA VAL A 34 17.84 -11.02 22.12
C VAL A 34 17.56 -10.29 23.43
N GLY A 35 18.57 -9.58 23.95
CA GLY A 35 18.45 -8.84 25.21
C GLY A 35 19.08 -7.47 25.16
N SER A 36 18.49 -6.49 25.88
CA SER A 36 19.02 -5.15 26.06
C SER A 36 19.66 -5.00 27.44
N PHE A 37 20.77 -4.28 27.48
CA PHE A 37 21.57 -4.04 28.69
C PHE A 37 21.86 -2.55 28.85
N SER A 38 21.70 -2.05 30.07
CA SER A 38 21.99 -0.67 30.40
C SER A 38 23.52 -0.44 30.54
N HIS A 39 23.93 0.82 30.57
CA HIS A 39 25.36 1.16 30.75
C HIS A 39 25.88 0.63 32.09
N GLY A 40 26.85 -0.28 32.00
CA GLY A 40 27.45 -0.96 33.18
C GLY A 40 27.03 -2.40 33.35
N ASP A 41 25.90 -2.81 32.75
CA ASP A 41 25.47 -4.22 32.71
C ASP A 41 26.15 -4.94 31.55
N GLN A 42 26.48 -6.21 31.74
CA GLN A 42 27.02 -7.05 30.67
C GLN A 42 26.24 -8.35 30.56
N PRO A 43 26.02 -8.85 29.34
CA PRO A 43 25.47 -10.18 29.16
C PRO A 43 26.42 -11.27 29.69
N ALA A 44 25.92 -12.49 29.76
CA ALA A 44 26.75 -13.65 30.03
C ALA A 44 27.83 -13.83 28.94
N ASP A 45 28.93 -14.52 29.30
CA ASP A 45 30.02 -14.77 28.37
C ASP A 45 29.53 -15.46 27.08
N GLY A 46 30.01 -14.97 25.95
CA GLY A 46 29.72 -15.55 24.64
C GLY A 46 28.52 -14.93 23.90
N TRP A 47 27.83 -13.98 24.48
CA TRP A 47 26.83 -13.20 23.75
C TRP A 47 27.48 -12.27 22.70
N ILE A 48 26.82 -12.06 21.57
CA ILE A 48 27.30 -11.24 20.48
C ILE A 48 26.58 -9.89 20.53
N ALA A 49 27.37 -8.80 20.46
CA ALA A 49 26.81 -7.44 20.41
C ALA A 49 26.10 -7.20 19.08
N ILE A 50 24.95 -6.52 19.16
CA ILE A 50 24.17 -6.11 18.00
C ILE A 50 24.43 -4.62 17.80
N ASP A 51 25.12 -4.29 16.70
CA ASP A 51 25.35 -2.90 16.29
C ASP A 51 24.14 -2.39 15.50
N SER A 52 23.71 -1.15 15.80
CA SER A 52 22.57 -0.56 15.11
C SER A 52 22.85 -0.31 13.63
N THR A 53 21.82 -0.54 12.79
CA THR A 53 21.83 -0.29 11.35
C THR A 53 22.10 1.19 11.02
N THR A 54 22.50 1.46 9.78
CA THR A 54 22.82 2.81 9.34
C THR A 54 21.56 3.64 9.06
N THR A 55 21.66 4.96 9.22
CA THR A 55 20.59 5.90 8.81
C THR A 55 20.27 5.78 7.32
N ARG A 56 21.22 5.26 6.54
CA ARG A 56 21.09 5.08 5.08
C ARG A 56 20.02 4.04 4.72
N ASP A 57 19.90 2.98 5.52
CA ASP A 57 18.94 1.91 5.26
C ASP A 57 17.50 2.40 5.45
N GLY A 58 17.25 3.13 6.54
CA GLY A 58 15.95 3.76 6.75
C GLY A 58 15.59 4.80 5.69
N TYR A 59 16.58 5.51 5.15
CA TYR A 59 16.35 6.47 4.06
C TYR A 59 16.00 5.74 2.75
N ARG A 60 16.68 4.63 2.45
CA ARG A 60 16.35 3.79 1.30
C ARG A 60 14.95 3.22 1.40
N ASP A 61 14.55 2.73 2.59
CA ASP A 61 13.19 2.23 2.82
C ASP A 61 12.13 3.31 2.54
N MET A 62 12.34 4.54 3.01
CA MET A 62 11.42 5.67 2.73
C MET A 62 11.34 5.96 1.23
N SER A 63 12.47 5.99 0.52
CA SER A 63 12.54 6.26 -0.91
C SER A 63 11.82 5.17 -1.72
N ASP A 64 12.12 3.90 -1.45
CA ASP A 64 11.52 2.77 -2.15
C ASP A 64 10.01 2.68 -1.89
N PHE A 65 9.58 2.95 -0.64
CA PHE A 65 8.18 3.01 -0.30
C PHE A 65 7.45 4.13 -1.04
N THR A 66 8.01 5.35 -1.03
CA THR A 66 7.44 6.51 -1.73
C THR A 66 7.24 6.24 -3.21
N ALA A 67 8.22 5.59 -3.86
CA ALA A 67 8.13 5.22 -5.27
C ALA A 67 7.03 4.16 -5.55
N ALA A 68 6.63 3.38 -4.54
CA ALA A 68 5.61 2.34 -4.66
C ALA A 68 4.21 2.79 -4.22
N VAL A 69 4.08 3.95 -3.54
CA VAL A 69 2.79 4.47 -3.08
C VAL A 69 1.94 4.89 -4.26
N GLN A 70 0.74 4.35 -4.35
CA GLN A 70 -0.18 4.64 -5.47
C GLN A 70 -1.11 5.82 -5.22
N HIS A 71 -1.32 6.21 -3.96
CA HIS A 71 -2.08 7.40 -3.61
C HIS A 71 -1.31 8.66 -4.03
N ARG A 72 -1.70 9.30 -5.15
CA ARG A 72 -0.97 10.42 -5.78
C ARG A 72 -0.56 11.52 -4.81
N ARG A 73 -1.52 12.07 -4.03
CA ARG A 73 -1.25 13.16 -3.08
C ARG A 73 -0.29 12.73 -1.97
N ALA A 74 -0.42 11.48 -1.48
CA ALA A 74 0.51 10.94 -0.49
C ALA A 74 1.92 10.77 -1.07
N ALA A 75 2.05 10.20 -2.28
CA ALA A 75 3.33 10.05 -2.97
C ALA A 75 4.05 11.39 -3.13
N GLU A 76 3.35 12.45 -3.60
CA GLU A 76 3.92 13.79 -3.76
C GLU A 76 4.36 14.42 -2.42
N LEU A 77 3.60 14.21 -1.34
CA LEU A 77 3.97 14.74 -0.02
C LEU A 77 5.12 13.97 0.60
N LEU A 78 5.15 12.64 0.43
CA LEU A 78 6.22 11.78 0.92
C LEU A 78 7.52 12.06 0.16
N ASP A 79 7.47 12.24 -1.17
CA ASP A 79 8.63 12.58 -2.00
C ASP A 79 9.26 13.90 -1.54
N ARG A 80 8.45 14.93 -1.36
CA ARG A 80 8.93 16.21 -0.79
C ARG A 80 9.45 16.07 0.65
N ALA A 81 8.93 15.13 1.42
CA ALA A 81 9.31 14.92 2.81
C ALA A 81 10.68 14.25 2.96
N ILE A 82 11.10 13.43 1.99
CA ILE A 82 12.39 12.73 2.05
C ILE A 82 13.59 13.60 1.68
N ASP A 83 13.39 14.78 1.07
CA ASP A 83 14.45 15.67 0.67
C ASP A 83 15.13 16.37 1.84
N GLY A 84 16.46 16.27 1.93
CA GLY A 84 17.30 17.07 2.83
C GLY A 84 17.16 16.73 4.32
N ARG A 85 17.59 17.68 5.18
CA ARG A 85 17.68 17.47 6.64
C ARG A 85 16.30 17.29 7.28
N GLY A 86 16.17 16.33 8.23
CA GLY A 86 14.95 16.09 8.99
C GLY A 86 13.90 15.24 8.24
N ALA A 87 14.29 14.53 7.18
CA ALA A 87 13.45 13.67 6.36
C ALA A 87 12.58 12.72 7.18
N PHE A 88 13.13 11.98 8.12
CA PHE A 88 12.38 11.03 8.97
C PHE A 88 11.20 11.67 9.70
N ARG A 89 11.39 12.86 10.26
CA ARG A 89 10.31 13.56 10.97
C ARG A 89 9.23 14.05 10.00
N ARG A 90 9.64 14.64 8.87
CA ARG A 90 8.68 15.12 7.87
C ARG A 90 7.90 13.96 7.23
N PHE A 91 8.59 12.87 6.89
CA PHE A 91 7.98 11.66 6.35
C PHE A 91 6.93 11.09 7.31
N LYS A 92 7.29 10.95 8.59
CA LYS A 92 6.34 10.52 9.62
C LYS A 92 5.14 11.45 9.73
N ASN A 93 5.36 12.76 9.68
CA ASN A 93 4.26 13.74 9.73
C ASN A 93 3.35 13.63 8.51
N ALA A 94 3.91 13.48 7.31
CA ALA A 94 3.12 13.29 6.09
C ALA A 94 2.25 12.02 6.15
N LEU A 95 2.77 10.92 6.70
CA LEU A 95 2.00 9.69 6.89
C LEU A 95 0.78 9.86 7.81
N PHE A 96 0.79 10.81 8.73
CA PHE A 96 -0.37 11.04 9.61
C PHE A 96 -1.60 11.58 8.86
N GLU A 97 -1.40 12.23 7.70
CA GLU A 97 -2.49 12.70 6.86
C GLU A 97 -3.18 11.56 6.10
N PHE A 98 -2.53 10.39 5.98
CA PHE A 98 -3.00 9.25 5.20
C PHE A 98 -2.94 7.96 6.03
N PRO A 99 -3.96 7.63 6.84
CA PRO A 99 -3.92 6.48 7.74
C PRO A 99 -3.64 5.14 7.04
N GLU A 100 -4.23 4.92 5.86
CA GLU A 100 -4.05 3.68 5.09
C GLU A 100 -2.62 3.54 4.54
N VAL A 101 -2.07 4.63 4.00
CA VAL A 101 -0.67 4.68 3.53
C VAL A 101 0.30 4.49 4.70
N ARG A 102 -0.03 5.04 5.86
CA ARG A 102 0.73 4.84 7.10
C ARG A 102 0.77 3.37 7.51
N ASP A 103 -0.36 2.67 7.45
CA ASP A 103 -0.44 1.25 7.79
C ASP A 103 0.32 0.38 6.77
N GLN A 104 0.31 0.77 5.49
CA GLN A 104 1.15 0.16 4.44
C GLN A 104 2.64 0.37 4.74
N TRP A 105 3.04 1.58 5.13
CA TRP A 105 4.41 1.89 5.52
C TRP A 105 4.90 1.02 6.68
N TYR A 106 4.09 0.84 7.72
CA TYR A 106 4.51 0.03 8.86
C TYR A 106 4.69 -1.43 8.50
N ARG A 107 3.81 -1.99 7.67
CA ARG A 107 3.95 -3.36 7.14
C ARG A 107 5.19 -3.52 6.26
N PHE A 108 5.42 -2.58 5.36
CA PHE A 108 6.58 -2.56 4.49
C PHE A 108 7.89 -2.47 5.29
N ARG A 109 7.96 -1.54 6.25
CA ARG A 109 9.12 -1.38 7.12
C ARG A 109 9.38 -2.63 7.96
N ASP A 110 8.35 -3.23 8.57
CA ASP A 110 8.48 -4.44 9.38
C ASP A 110 9.04 -5.61 8.56
N ALA A 111 8.52 -5.85 7.36
CA ALA A 111 9.02 -6.90 6.47
C ALA A 111 10.51 -6.69 6.13
N ARG A 112 10.91 -5.48 5.79
CA ARG A 112 12.31 -5.15 5.48
C ARG A 112 13.24 -5.24 6.69
N SER A 113 12.78 -4.79 7.85
CA SER A 113 13.56 -4.89 9.09
C SER A 113 13.82 -6.34 9.48
N ARG A 114 12.82 -7.23 9.30
CA ARG A 114 13.01 -8.68 9.55
C ARG A 114 13.98 -9.31 8.56
N ARG A 115 13.95 -8.93 7.28
CA ARG A 115 14.93 -9.43 6.31
C ARG A 115 16.35 -8.95 6.65
N ARG A 116 16.52 -7.68 7.05
CA ARG A 116 17.83 -7.20 7.55
C ARG A 116 18.30 -7.95 8.80
N ALA A 117 17.40 -8.34 9.67
CA ALA A 117 17.73 -9.18 10.82
C ALA A 117 18.26 -10.57 10.38
N LEU A 118 17.68 -11.16 9.34
CA LEU A 118 18.18 -12.40 8.75
C LEU A 118 19.56 -12.21 8.11
N ASP A 119 19.77 -11.14 7.35
CA ASP A 119 21.07 -10.82 6.76
C ASP A 119 22.14 -10.65 7.85
N TRP A 120 21.79 -9.96 8.93
CA TRP A 120 22.69 -9.79 10.08
C TRP A 120 23.05 -11.14 10.73
N LEU A 121 22.10 -12.06 10.85
CA LEU A 121 22.36 -13.42 11.37
C LEU A 121 23.32 -14.20 10.48
N VAL A 122 23.21 -14.06 9.16
CA VAL A 122 24.13 -14.67 8.18
C VAL A 122 25.51 -14.08 8.32
N ASP A 123 25.63 -12.75 8.35
CA ASP A 123 26.90 -12.03 8.45
C ASP A 123 27.67 -12.36 9.72
N ASN A 124 26.96 -12.70 10.80
CA ASN A 124 27.55 -13.14 12.06
C ASN A 124 27.71 -14.67 12.17
N GLY A 125 27.45 -15.43 11.10
CA GLY A 125 27.63 -16.88 11.06
C GLY A 125 26.67 -17.68 11.95
N LEU A 126 25.54 -17.07 12.34
CA LEU A 126 24.56 -17.68 13.24
C LEU A 126 23.57 -18.59 12.51
N ILE A 127 23.26 -18.28 11.26
CA ILE A 127 22.44 -19.11 10.36
C ILE A 127 23.10 -19.23 8.99
N THR A 128 22.66 -20.16 8.13
CA THR A 128 23.13 -20.25 6.76
C THR A 128 22.37 -19.29 5.84
N ALA A 129 22.97 -18.91 4.72
CA ALA A 129 22.34 -18.08 3.69
C ALA A 129 21.04 -18.75 3.17
N GLU A 130 21.08 -20.08 2.92
CA GLU A 130 19.90 -20.82 2.42
C GLU A 130 18.75 -20.85 3.45
N ALA A 131 19.08 -20.88 4.76
CA ALA A 131 18.08 -20.81 5.82
C ALA A 131 17.47 -19.40 5.90
N ALA A 132 18.29 -18.36 5.77
CA ALA A 132 17.86 -16.97 5.71
C ALA A 132 16.94 -16.71 4.51
N GLU A 133 17.29 -17.21 3.33
CA GLU A 133 16.52 -17.04 2.10
C GLU A 133 15.13 -17.67 2.20
N ARG A 134 15.04 -18.89 2.74
CA ARG A 134 13.76 -19.58 3.00
C ARG A 134 12.88 -18.82 4.00
N GLU A 135 13.47 -18.28 5.06
CA GLU A 135 12.72 -17.51 6.05
C GLU A 135 12.31 -16.12 5.52
N ALA A 136 13.20 -15.45 4.78
CA ALA A 136 12.94 -14.16 4.15
C ALA A 136 11.74 -14.19 3.18
N ALA A 137 11.48 -15.32 2.54
CA ALA A 137 10.31 -15.51 1.67
C ALA A 137 8.96 -15.34 2.41
N ARG A 138 8.95 -15.40 3.73
CA ARG A 138 7.75 -15.13 4.56
C ARG A 138 7.48 -13.63 4.77
N TYR A 139 8.46 -12.79 4.45
CA TYR A 139 8.40 -11.34 4.63
C TYR A 139 8.60 -10.62 3.30
N PRO A 140 7.75 -10.87 2.27
CA PRO A 140 7.82 -10.12 1.02
C PRO A 140 7.52 -8.64 1.30
N ASP A 141 8.00 -7.74 0.42
CA ASP A 141 7.47 -6.39 0.42
C ASP A 141 5.96 -6.51 0.20
N PRO A 142 5.13 -5.92 1.07
CA PRO A 142 3.70 -5.93 0.84
C PRO A 142 3.47 -5.37 -0.56
N ALA A 143 2.72 -6.11 -1.39
CA ALA A 143 2.23 -5.54 -2.63
C ALA A 143 1.60 -4.19 -2.28
N PRO A 144 1.82 -3.13 -3.08
CA PRO A 144 1.00 -1.95 -2.96
C PRO A 144 -0.44 -2.49 -2.91
N THR A 145 -1.20 -2.08 -1.93
CA THR A 145 -2.62 -2.41 -1.90
C THR A 145 -3.22 -1.69 -3.09
N ASN A 146 -3.16 -2.35 -4.24
CA ASN A 146 -4.14 -2.18 -5.26
C ASN A 146 -5.42 -2.73 -4.63
N GLU A 147 -6.14 -1.92 -3.88
CA GLU A 147 -7.56 -2.00 -4.06
C GLU A 147 -7.74 -1.93 -5.57
N ASP A 148 -8.35 -2.95 -6.15
CA ASP A 148 -8.80 -2.88 -7.53
C ASP A 148 -9.91 -1.81 -7.50
N VAL A 149 -9.47 -0.53 -7.55
CA VAL A 149 -10.35 0.63 -7.40
C VAL A 149 -11.52 0.54 -8.36
N PRO A 150 -11.33 0.17 -9.64
CA PRO A 150 -12.43 -0.09 -10.55
C PRO A 150 -13.42 -1.14 -10.03
N ALA A 151 -12.94 -2.27 -9.53
CA ALA A 151 -13.81 -3.33 -9.01
C ALA A 151 -14.51 -2.91 -7.72
N SER A 152 -13.79 -2.25 -6.79
CA SER A 152 -14.37 -1.77 -5.52
C SER A 152 -15.48 -0.74 -5.76
N VAL A 153 -15.27 0.23 -6.66
CA VAL A 153 -16.31 1.20 -7.05
C VAL A 153 -17.49 0.49 -7.71
N ALA A 154 -17.24 -0.49 -8.58
CA ALA A 154 -18.31 -1.23 -9.25
C ALA A 154 -19.16 -2.06 -8.26
N ASP A 155 -18.55 -2.61 -7.20
CA ASP A 155 -19.23 -3.34 -6.14
C ASP A 155 -20.14 -2.41 -5.32
N ASP A 156 -19.65 -1.23 -4.95
CA ASP A 156 -20.43 -0.25 -4.20
C ASP A 156 -21.56 0.35 -5.06
N LEU A 157 -21.34 0.57 -6.35
CA LEU A 157 -22.38 0.95 -7.30
C LEU A 157 -23.48 -0.15 -7.41
N ALA A 158 -23.06 -1.43 -7.41
CA ALA A 158 -24.00 -2.53 -7.42
C ALA A 158 -24.83 -2.62 -6.12
N ALA A 159 -24.22 -2.33 -4.98
CA ALA A 159 -24.91 -2.27 -3.70
C ALA A 159 -25.91 -1.09 -3.65
N LEU A 160 -25.52 0.08 -4.20
CA LEU A 160 -26.36 1.28 -4.20
C LEU A 160 -27.57 1.14 -5.12
N TYR A 161 -27.38 0.66 -6.35
CA TYR A 161 -28.43 0.62 -7.36
C TYR A 161 -29.25 -0.67 -7.35
N GLY A 162 -28.71 -1.75 -6.79
CA GLY A 162 -29.38 -3.06 -6.73
C GLY A 162 -29.87 -3.50 -8.11
N ASP A 163 -31.16 -3.85 -8.20
CA ASP A 163 -31.81 -4.34 -9.43
C ASP A 163 -31.88 -3.29 -10.57
N ARG A 164 -31.68 -2.01 -10.26
CA ARG A 164 -31.61 -0.97 -11.29
C ARG A 164 -30.30 -1.02 -12.07
N LEU A 165 -29.22 -1.54 -11.51
CA LEU A 165 -27.94 -1.63 -12.20
C LEU A 165 -28.02 -2.70 -13.30
N ARG A 166 -27.62 -2.33 -14.50
CA ARG A 166 -27.50 -3.26 -15.63
C ARG A 166 -26.06 -3.59 -15.97
N GLN A 167 -25.21 -2.58 -15.98
CA GLN A 167 -23.78 -2.71 -16.28
C GLN A 167 -22.98 -1.61 -15.63
N VAL A 168 -21.74 -1.92 -15.24
CA VAL A 168 -20.68 -0.95 -14.99
C VAL A 168 -19.55 -1.24 -15.98
N LEU A 169 -19.21 -0.27 -16.76
CA LEU A 169 -18.20 -0.38 -17.82
C LEU A 169 -17.06 0.60 -17.54
N LEU A 170 -15.85 0.09 -17.54
CA LEU A 170 -14.61 0.87 -17.45
C LEU A 170 -14.22 1.29 -18.87
N PHE A 171 -13.95 2.57 -19.10
CA PHE A 171 -13.47 3.06 -20.38
C PHE A 171 -12.30 4.05 -20.22
N GLY A 172 -11.80 4.61 -21.33
CA GLY A 172 -10.65 5.50 -21.29
C GLY A 172 -9.32 4.79 -21.04
N SER A 173 -8.35 5.49 -20.47
CA SER A 173 -6.97 5.02 -20.30
C SER A 173 -6.85 3.78 -19.42
N TRP A 174 -7.72 3.63 -18.42
CA TRP A 174 -7.73 2.45 -17.55
C TRP A 174 -8.21 1.19 -18.28
N ALA A 175 -9.15 1.33 -19.22
CA ALA A 175 -9.63 0.21 -20.00
C ALA A 175 -8.60 -0.29 -21.02
N SER A 176 -7.77 0.61 -21.56
CA SER A 176 -6.67 0.25 -22.49
C SER A 176 -5.41 -0.28 -21.79
N GLY A 177 -5.37 -0.28 -20.46
CA GLY A 177 -4.18 -0.66 -19.69
C GLY A 177 -3.09 0.43 -19.61
N GLU A 178 -3.40 1.63 -20.09
CA GLU A 178 -2.51 2.81 -20.03
C GLU A 178 -2.82 3.69 -18.81
N GLY A 179 -3.82 3.32 -18.01
CA GLY A 179 -4.23 4.04 -16.81
C GLY A 179 -3.15 4.07 -15.75
N SER A 180 -2.96 5.22 -15.14
CA SER A 180 -2.05 5.46 -14.03
C SER A 180 -2.77 6.19 -12.91
N VAL A 181 -2.13 6.35 -11.76
CA VAL A 181 -2.68 7.16 -10.65
C VAL A 181 -2.88 8.64 -11.01
N GLU A 182 -2.30 9.10 -12.11
CA GLU A 182 -2.52 10.45 -12.66
C GLU A 182 -3.70 10.51 -13.63
N SER A 183 -4.21 9.34 -14.05
CA SER A 183 -5.34 9.24 -14.97
C SER A 183 -6.65 9.19 -14.20
N ASP A 184 -7.67 9.88 -14.68
CA ASP A 184 -9.03 9.74 -14.16
C ASP A 184 -9.56 8.33 -14.44
N LEU A 185 -10.32 7.78 -13.51
CA LEU A 185 -11.03 6.51 -13.67
C LEU A 185 -12.41 6.77 -14.25
N ASP A 186 -12.61 6.43 -15.51
CA ASP A 186 -13.84 6.72 -16.25
C ASP A 186 -14.78 5.52 -16.25
N LEU A 187 -15.98 5.67 -15.66
CA LEU A 187 -17.00 4.62 -15.56
C LEU A 187 -18.28 5.04 -16.27
N LEU A 188 -18.82 4.14 -17.10
CA LEU A 188 -20.16 4.24 -17.65
C LEU A 188 -21.09 3.31 -16.84
N VAL A 189 -22.10 3.90 -16.22
CA VAL A 189 -23.08 3.18 -15.38
C VAL A 189 -24.42 3.09 -16.13
N VAL A 190 -24.79 1.88 -16.53
CA VAL A 190 -26.03 1.63 -17.28
C VAL A 190 -27.12 1.18 -16.30
N LEU A 191 -28.20 1.95 -16.25
CA LEU A 191 -29.33 1.74 -15.37
C LEU A 191 -30.58 1.31 -16.14
N ASP A 192 -31.47 0.57 -15.48
CA ASP A 192 -32.80 0.28 -16.02
C ASP A 192 -33.63 1.56 -16.09
N ASP A 193 -34.12 1.90 -17.25
CA ASP A 193 -34.93 3.09 -17.54
C ASP A 193 -36.36 2.74 -17.97
N ARG A 194 -36.80 1.48 -17.81
CA ARG A 194 -38.17 1.05 -18.20
C ARG A 194 -39.25 1.67 -17.32
N GLY A 195 -38.95 2.02 -16.08
CA GLY A 195 -39.90 2.61 -15.13
C GLY A 195 -39.81 4.14 -15.03
N ALA A 196 -38.62 4.70 -15.21
CA ALA A 196 -38.34 6.12 -15.14
C ALA A 196 -37.07 6.46 -15.93
N ALA A 197 -37.06 7.61 -16.58
CA ALA A 197 -35.87 8.09 -17.29
C ALA A 197 -34.71 8.25 -16.32
N VAL A 198 -33.49 7.92 -16.77
CA VAL A 198 -32.26 8.19 -16.04
C VAL A 198 -31.89 9.66 -16.26
N LEU A 199 -31.81 10.42 -15.20
CA LEU A 199 -31.43 11.81 -15.20
C LEU A 199 -30.01 11.94 -14.63
N PRO A 200 -28.98 12.17 -15.46
CA PRO A 200 -27.58 12.11 -15.01
C PRO A 200 -27.28 12.97 -13.79
N TRP A 201 -27.85 14.16 -13.69
CA TRP A 201 -27.61 15.06 -12.55
C TRP A 201 -28.24 14.58 -11.23
N GLU A 202 -29.33 13.80 -11.27
CA GLU A 202 -29.94 13.21 -10.08
C GLU A 202 -29.12 12.02 -9.61
N GLU A 203 -28.67 11.19 -10.52
CA GLU A 203 -27.83 10.02 -10.22
C GLU A 203 -26.47 10.48 -9.67
N LEU A 204 -25.83 11.48 -10.29
CA LEU A 204 -24.54 11.99 -9.79
C LEU A 204 -24.64 12.55 -8.38
N ARG A 205 -25.77 13.20 -8.04
CA ARG A 205 -25.99 13.69 -6.65
C ARG A 205 -26.05 12.54 -5.63
N GLN A 206 -26.60 11.38 -6.01
CA GLN A 206 -26.63 10.21 -5.15
C GLN A 206 -25.26 9.52 -5.01
N LEU A 207 -24.39 9.71 -6.02
CA LEU A 207 -23.05 9.14 -6.07
C LEU A 207 -22.00 9.98 -5.36
N ASP A 208 -22.29 11.24 -5.03
CA ASP A 208 -21.30 12.22 -4.59
C ASP A 208 -20.48 11.73 -3.41
N ASP A 209 -21.13 11.27 -2.33
CA ASP A 209 -20.45 10.74 -1.14
C ASP A 209 -19.64 9.48 -1.43
N LEU A 210 -20.16 8.57 -2.27
CA LEU A 210 -19.49 7.32 -2.65
C LEU A 210 -18.23 7.61 -3.47
N LEU A 211 -18.34 8.45 -4.49
CA LEU A 211 -17.21 8.80 -5.37
C LEU A 211 -16.15 9.60 -4.60
N TRP A 212 -16.59 10.50 -3.71
CA TRP A 212 -15.68 11.24 -2.85
C TRP A 212 -14.87 10.29 -1.94
N LEU A 213 -15.51 9.30 -1.31
CA LEU A 213 -14.86 8.35 -0.43
C LEU A 213 -13.79 7.53 -1.18
N HIS A 214 -14.11 7.03 -2.37
CA HIS A 214 -13.14 6.29 -3.19
C HIS A 214 -12.01 7.18 -3.70
N THR A 215 -12.30 8.43 -4.07
CA THR A 215 -11.29 9.41 -4.47
C THR A 215 -10.33 9.75 -3.32
N GLU A 216 -10.85 9.98 -2.11
CA GLU A 216 -10.02 10.24 -0.93
C GLU A 216 -9.14 9.05 -0.55
N ARG A 217 -9.67 7.83 -0.70
CA ARG A 217 -8.91 6.60 -0.39
C ARG A 217 -7.81 6.31 -1.41
N SER A 218 -8.14 6.39 -2.68
CA SER A 218 -7.24 6.00 -3.78
C SER A 218 -6.34 7.13 -4.26
N GLY A 219 -6.76 8.38 -4.09
CA GLY A 219 -6.16 9.56 -4.72
C GLY A 219 -6.42 9.65 -6.22
N ILE A 220 -7.31 8.79 -6.77
CA ILE A 220 -7.69 8.74 -8.18
C ILE A 220 -9.02 9.48 -8.35
N THR A 221 -9.07 10.44 -9.28
CA THR A 221 -10.33 11.08 -9.65
C THR A 221 -11.23 10.07 -10.36
N ILE A 222 -12.48 9.94 -9.91
CA ILE A 222 -13.44 9.02 -10.49
C ILE A 222 -14.52 9.79 -11.21
N THR A 223 -14.65 9.55 -12.49
CA THR A 223 -15.69 10.13 -13.35
C THR A 223 -16.74 9.07 -13.66
N VAL A 224 -18.00 9.37 -13.41
CA VAL A 224 -19.12 8.46 -13.69
C VAL A 224 -20.08 9.11 -14.67
N LEU A 225 -20.43 8.39 -15.71
CA LEU A 225 -21.47 8.76 -16.68
C LEU A 225 -22.66 7.80 -16.53
N PRO A 226 -23.72 8.17 -15.78
CA PRO A 226 -24.92 7.38 -15.66
C PRO A 226 -25.83 7.59 -16.87
N ILE A 227 -26.26 6.46 -17.47
CA ILE A 227 -27.18 6.46 -18.63
C ILE A 227 -28.26 5.37 -18.50
N GLY A 228 -29.33 5.52 -19.26
CA GLY A 228 -30.36 4.51 -19.41
C GLY A 228 -29.95 3.36 -20.35
N GLN A 229 -30.54 2.19 -20.16
CA GLN A 229 -30.33 1.04 -21.03
C GLN A 229 -30.80 1.32 -22.48
N SER A 230 -31.82 2.16 -22.66
CA SER A 230 -32.30 2.60 -23.96
C SER A 230 -31.25 3.43 -24.71
N GLU A 231 -30.55 4.33 -24.00
CA GLU A 231 -29.46 5.13 -24.56
C GLU A 231 -28.26 4.27 -24.91
N MET A 232 -27.87 3.31 -24.03
CA MET A 232 -26.82 2.36 -24.34
C MET A 232 -27.11 1.56 -25.62
N SER A 233 -28.37 1.26 -25.88
CA SER A 233 -28.80 0.54 -27.10
C SER A 233 -28.73 1.40 -28.38
N ARG A 234 -28.97 2.70 -28.27
CA ARG A 234 -28.96 3.66 -29.38
C ARG A 234 -28.23 4.95 -28.95
N PRO A 235 -26.93 4.90 -28.79
CA PRO A 235 -26.19 6.02 -28.26
C PRO A 235 -26.13 7.18 -29.25
N PHE A 236 -26.29 8.41 -28.75
CA PHE A 236 -26.10 9.63 -29.48
C PHE A 236 -24.95 10.47 -28.91
N ASP A 237 -24.58 10.23 -27.63
CA ASP A 237 -23.45 10.90 -26.98
C ASP A 237 -22.11 10.31 -27.46
N PRO A 238 -21.14 11.11 -27.93
CA PRO A 238 -19.84 10.64 -28.37
C PRO A 238 -19.06 9.84 -27.28
N ALA A 239 -19.22 10.18 -25.99
CA ALA A 239 -18.58 9.46 -24.89
C ALA A 239 -19.17 8.06 -24.74
N VAL A 240 -20.52 7.92 -24.86
CA VAL A 240 -21.20 6.62 -24.81
C VAL A 240 -20.84 5.76 -26.03
N ILE A 241 -20.73 6.37 -27.22
CA ILE A 241 -20.32 5.67 -28.45
C ILE A 241 -18.91 5.09 -28.26
N ARG A 242 -17.97 5.88 -27.73
CA ARG A 242 -16.60 5.45 -27.47
C ARG A 242 -16.56 4.36 -26.41
N ALA A 243 -17.21 4.59 -25.27
CA ALA A 243 -17.26 3.62 -24.18
C ALA A 243 -17.82 2.26 -24.66
N ARG A 244 -18.88 2.27 -25.49
CA ARG A 244 -19.44 1.04 -26.05
C ARG A 244 -18.47 0.25 -26.92
N ALA A 245 -17.52 0.95 -27.59
CA ALA A 245 -16.57 0.30 -28.51
C ALA A 245 -15.34 -0.29 -27.78
N GLU A 246 -14.90 0.34 -26.68
CA GLU A 246 -13.59 0.10 -26.06
C GLU A 246 -13.67 -0.36 -24.60
N ALA A 247 -14.86 -0.30 -23.99
CA ALA A 247 -14.98 -0.51 -22.55
C ALA A 247 -14.81 -1.97 -22.13
N VAL A 248 -14.24 -2.14 -20.94
CA VAL A 248 -14.15 -3.39 -20.21
C VAL A 248 -15.30 -3.45 -19.22
N ARG A 249 -16.04 -4.55 -19.22
CA ARG A 249 -17.16 -4.77 -18.29
C ARG A 249 -16.62 -5.16 -16.91
N LEU A 250 -17.04 -4.43 -15.88
CA LEU A 250 -16.74 -4.73 -14.47
C LEU A 250 -17.89 -5.49 -13.79
N ARG A 251 -19.14 -5.14 -14.16
CA ARG A 251 -20.37 -5.75 -13.66
C ARG A 251 -21.41 -5.88 -14.78
#